data_7cfe5aae8094e80e69a16630f4127a38
#
_entry.id   7cfe5aae8094e80e69a16630f4127a38
#
_cell.length_a   1.000
_cell.length_b   1.000
_cell.length_c   1.000
_cell.angle_alpha   90.00
_cell.angle_beta   90.00
_cell.angle_gamma   90.00
#
_symmetry.space_group_name_H-M   'P 1'
#
loop_
_entity.id
_entity.type
_entity.pdbx_description
1 polymer ?
#
loop_
_entity_poly.entity_id
_entity_poly.type
_entity_poly.pdbx_seq_one_letter_code
_entity_poly.pdbx_strand_id
1 'polypeptide(L)'
;MSAVAAAIDAAHAQGRGALIGYLPIGYPDLATSIEAAVTLAEAGVDILELGPPYSDPVMDGPVIQEATNAALEAGFRMRDTFTAVREVTARTDLPVLVMTYWNPVVQYGVSRYADDLRAAGGAGLISPDITPDAAADWLAESARTGLDRVFLAAPSSTDDRLAMIVRETTGFVYTVSTMGITGERAQLDAAARALVARLREHGAERACVGIGVSNADHVRSVLEYADGAIVGTALVRALRDGGLDGLAAAARELVAGTVRG
;
A
#
# COMPACT_ATOMS: atom_id res chain seq x y z
N MET A 1 13.48 2.28 -14.27
CA MET A 1 13.61 2.64 -12.84
C MET A 1 12.21 2.62 -12.26
N SER A 2 12.00 2.01 -11.09
CA SER A 2 10.71 1.95 -10.40
C SER A 2 10.26 3.36 -9.98
N ALA A 3 9.03 3.76 -10.36
CA ALA A 3 8.44 5.05 -9.94
C ALA A 3 8.23 5.08 -8.42
N VAL A 4 7.88 3.93 -7.84
CA VAL A 4 7.70 3.76 -6.39
C VAL A 4 9.01 3.97 -5.63
N ALA A 5 10.10 3.33 -6.09
CA ALA A 5 11.43 3.54 -5.51
C ALA A 5 11.89 5.00 -5.63
N ALA A 6 11.67 5.61 -6.78
CA ALA A 6 12.02 7.02 -7.01
C ALA A 6 11.26 7.98 -6.07
N ALA A 7 9.98 7.71 -5.77
CA ALA A 7 9.21 8.53 -4.83
C ALA A 7 9.76 8.43 -3.39
N ILE A 8 10.14 7.22 -2.94
CA ILE A 8 10.77 7.02 -1.63
C ILE A 8 12.11 7.76 -1.56
N ASP A 9 12.94 7.61 -2.59
CA ASP A 9 14.26 8.28 -2.64
C ASP A 9 14.12 9.80 -2.68
N ALA A 10 13.11 10.33 -3.38
CA ALA A 10 12.82 11.76 -3.41
C ALA A 10 12.40 12.30 -2.03
N ALA A 11 11.61 11.54 -1.26
CA ALA A 11 11.28 11.89 0.12
C ALA A 11 12.54 11.93 0.99
N HIS A 12 13.43 10.92 0.87
CA HIS A 12 14.70 10.88 1.60
C HIS A 12 15.61 12.05 1.24
N ALA A 13 15.71 12.42 -0.03
CA ALA A 13 16.48 13.57 -0.48
C ALA A 13 15.99 14.91 0.13
N GLN A 14 14.72 14.95 0.57
CA GLN A 14 14.12 16.09 1.28
C GLN A 14 14.27 16.00 2.81
N GLY A 15 15.01 15.02 3.33
CA GLY A 15 15.20 14.82 4.77
C GLY A 15 13.98 14.24 5.50
N ARG A 16 13.09 13.54 4.79
CA ARG A 16 11.88 12.91 5.35
C ARG A 16 11.74 11.44 4.93
N GLY A 17 10.89 10.70 5.60
CA GLY A 17 10.48 9.39 5.12
C GLY A 17 9.25 9.49 4.20
N ALA A 18 8.97 8.44 3.43
CA ALA A 18 7.80 8.41 2.57
C ALA A 18 6.51 8.11 3.35
N LEU A 19 5.39 8.74 2.95
CA LEU A 19 4.05 8.40 3.42
C LEU A 19 3.27 7.73 2.30
N ILE A 20 2.75 6.53 2.57
CA ILE A 20 1.94 5.74 1.65
C ILE A 20 0.52 5.74 2.19
N GLY A 21 -0.43 6.25 1.41
CA GLY A 21 -1.83 6.35 1.80
C GLY A 21 -2.68 5.29 1.12
N TYR A 22 -3.35 4.44 1.91
CA TYR A 22 -4.29 3.42 1.43
C TYR A 22 -5.74 3.91 1.47
N LEU A 23 -6.49 3.68 0.39
CA LEU A 23 -7.94 3.85 0.32
C LEU A 23 -8.60 2.70 -0.46
N PRO A 24 -9.80 2.22 -0.02
CA PRO A 24 -10.59 1.29 -0.79
C PRO A 24 -11.25 1.98 -2.00
N ILE A 25 -11.21 1.33 -3.16
CA ILE A 25 -11.88 1.81 -4.37
C ILE A 25 -13.39 1.57 -4.23
N GLY A 26 -14.18 2.56 -4.65
CA GLY A 26 -15.64 2.48 -4.65
C GLY A 26 -16.30 2.81 -3.32
N TYR A 27 -15.56 3.29 -2.33
CA TYR A 27 -16.12 3.70 -1.04
C TYR A 27 -16.03 5.23 -0.84
N PRO A 28 -17.12 5.91 -0.44
CA PRO A 28 -18.51 5.40 -0.36
C PRO A 28 -19.15 5.13 -1.72
N ASP A 29 -18.58 5.66 -2.79
CA ASP A 29 -18.88 5.41 -4.20
C ASP A 29 -17.62 5.60 -5.05
N LEU A 30 -17.66 5.20 -6.33
CA LEU A 30 -16.48 5.24 -7.19
C LEU A 30 -15.96 6.67 -7.40
N ALA A 31 -16.83 7.63 -7.65
CA ALA A 31 -16.43 9.02 -7.90
C ALA A 31 -15.79 9.63 -6.65
N THR A 32 -16.41 9.46 -5.50
CA THR A 32 -15.88 9.95 -4.21
C THR A 32 -14.55 9.27 -3.87
N SER A 33 -14.37 7.98 -4.16
CA SER A 33 -13.09 7.29 -3.90
C SER A 33 -11.94 7.81 -4.77
N ILE A 34 -12.23 8.21 -6.02
CA ILE A 34 -11.25 8.87 -6.90
C ILE A 34 -10.87 10.25 -6.34
N GLU A 35 -11.87 11.08 -5.96
CA GLU A 35 -11.63 12.38 -5.33
C GLU A 35 -10.83 12.22 -4.02
N ALA A 36 -11.11 11.21 -3.22
CA ALA A 36 -10.37 10.92 -2.00
C ALA A 36 -8.88 10.61 -2.27
N ALA A 37 -8.58 9.82 -3.30
CA ALA A 37 -7.20 9.54 -3.69
C ALA A 37 -6.46 10.81 -4.15
N VAL A 38 -7.10 11.68 -4.93
CA VAL A 38 -6.55 12.96 -5.34
C VAL A 38 -6.35 13.89 -4.14
N THR A 39 -7.29 13.89 -3.20
CA THR A 39 -7.18 14.65 -1.94
C THR A 39 -5.94 14.23 -1.12
N LEU A 40 -5.62 12.94 -1.07
CA LEU A 40 -4.39 12.46 -0.43
C LEU A 40 -3.13 12.98 -1.12
N ALA A 41 -3.12 12.98 -2.46
CA ALA A 41 -2.00 13.51 -3.23
C ALA A 41 -1.79 15.02 -2.97
N GLU A 42 -2.86 15.81 -2.98
CA GLU A 42 -2.82 17.25 -2.69
C GLU A 42 -2.43 17.54 -1.23
N ALA A 43 -2.70 16.62 -0.30
CA ALA A 43 -2.29 16.72 1.09
C ALA A 43 -0.80 16.41 1.33
N GLY A 44 -0.08 15.88 0.32
CA GLY A 44 1.36 15.63 0.39
C GLY A 44 1.75 14.18 0.71
N VAL A 45 0.87 13.21 0.46
CA VAL A 45 1.22 11.78 0.44
C VAL A 45 2.15 11.51 -0.73
N ASP A 46 3.10 10.58 -0.61
CA ASP A 46 4.13 10.30 -1.63
C ASP A 46 3.74 9.17 -2.58
N ILE A 47 2.97 8.21 -2.11
CA ILE A 47 2.53 7.03 -2.86
C ILE A 47 1.09 6.74 -2.50
N LEU A 48 0.28 6.44 -3.51
CA LEU A 48 -1.11 6.00 -3.31
C LEU A 48 -1.20 4.47 -3.41
N GLU A 49 -1.95 3.88 -2.48
CA GLU A 49 -2.29 2.47 -2.46
C GLU A 49 -3.80 2.33 -2.56
N LEU A 50 -4.29 1.80 -3.67
CA LEU A 50 -5.72 1.66 -3.94
C LEU A 50 -6.14 0.19 -3.80
N GLY A 51 -7.11 -0.08 -2.93
CA GLY A 51 -7.61 -1.41 -2.62
C GLY A 51 -8.91 -1.75 -3.33
N PRO A 52 -8.91 -2.61 -4.37
CA PRO A 52 -10.15 -3.18 -4.90
C PRO A 52 -10.88 -4.00 -3.82
N PRO A 53 -12.18 -3.77 -3.61
CA PRO A 53 -12.99 -4.56 -2.69
C PRO A 53 -12.98 -6.06 -3.01
N TYR A 54 -12.86 -6.89 -1.98
CA TYR A 54 -12.87 -8.35 -2.08
C TYR A 54 -13.80 -8.94 -1.02
N SER A 55 -14.53 -10.00 -1.40
CA SER A 55 -15.56 -10.63 -0.56
C SER A 55 -15.00 -11.45 0.61
N ASP A 56 -13.76 -11.95 0.49
CA ASP A 56 -13.15 -12.89 1.43
C ASP A 56 -11.79 -12.36 1.96
N PRO A 57 -11.75 -11.15 2.57
CA PRO A 57 -10.53 -10.52 3.03
C PRO A 57 -9.99 -11.23 4.28
N VAL A 58 -8.71 -11.64 4.25
CA VAL A 58 -8.05 -12.29 5.40
C VAL A 58 -7.11 -11.36 6.15
N MET A 59 -6.75 -10.21 5.56
CA MET A 59 -5.78 -9.26 6.12
C MET A 59 -6.39 -7.93 6.53
N ASP A 60 -7.64 -7.64 6.11
CA ASP A 60 -8.28 -6.35 6.35
C ASP A 60 -8.86 -6.26 7.75
N GLY A 61 -8.64 -5.12 8.42
CA GLY A 61 -9.29 -4.82 9.68
C GLY A 61 -10.77 -4.41 9.50
N PRO A 62 -11.57 -4.37 10.60
CA PRO A 62 -13.02 -4.17 10.53
C PRO A 62 -13.45 -2.90 9.76
N VAL A 63 -12.72 -1.81 9.92
CA VAL A 63 -13.04 -0.53 9.24
C VAL A 63 -12.86 -0.66 7.72
N ILE A 64 -11.81 -1.35 7.27
CA ILE A 64 -11.58 -1.60 5.84
C ILE A 64 -12.62 -2.57 5.32
N GLN A 65 -12.93 -3.66 6.06
CA GLN A 65 -13.98 -4.61 5.67
C GLN A 65 -15.35 -3.94 5.53
N GLU A 66 -15.73 -3.04 6.45
CA GLU A 66 -16.97 -2.27 6.35
C GLU A 66 -17.03 -1.46 5.06
N ALA A 67 -15.95 -0.73 4.75
CA ALA A 67 -15.87 0.10 3.56
C ALA A 67 -15.88 -0.73 2.26
N THR A 68 -15.13 -1.84 2.21
CA THR A 68 -15.09 -2.72 1.03
C THR A 68 -16.39 -3.47 0.81
N ASN A 69 -17.08 -3.91 1.88
CA ASN A 69 -18.41 -4.51 1.78
C ASN A 69 -19.43 -3.51 1.22
N ALA A 70 -19.45 -2.27 1.71
CA ALA A 70 -20.32 -1.23 1.18
C ALA A 70 -20.08 -0.99 -0.33
N ALA A 71 -18.82 -0.97 -0.76
CA ALA A 71 -18.49 -0.82 -2.18
C ALA A 71 -18.95 -2.03 -3.03
N LEU A 72 -18.82 -3.26 -2.51
CA LEU A 72 -19.32 -4.47 -3.17
C LEU A 72 -20.86 -4.44 -3.30
N GLU A 73 -21.56 -4.05 -2.24
CA GLU A 73 -23.02 -3.89 -2.23
C GLU A 73 -23.50 -2.81 -3.21
N ALA A 74 -22.71 -1.74 -3.37
CA ALA A 74 -22.94 -0.69 -4.37
C ALA A 74 -22.64 -1.14 -5.81
N GLY A 75 -22.15 -2.36 -6.00
CA GLY A 75 -21.99 -2.96 -7.33
C GLY A 75 -20.59 -2.81 -7.93
N PHE A 76 -19.55 -2.53 -7.15
CA PHE A 76 -18.15 -2.51 -7.61
C PHE A 76 -17.81 -3.74 -8.48
N ARG A 77 -17.03 -3.52 -9.52
CA ARG A 77 -16.48 -4.58 -10.39
C ARG A 77 -14.98 -4.38 -10.58
N MET A 78 -14.23 -5.45 -10.82
CA MET A 78 -12.77 -5.39 -11.01
C MET A 78 -12.33 -4.35 -12.07
N ARG A 79 -13.10 -4.14 -13.15
CA ARG A 79 -12.82 -3.11 -14.16
C ARG A 79 -12.81 -1.69 -13.61
N ASP A 80 -13.54 -1.44 -12.51
CA ASP A 80 -13.62 -0.12 -11.87
C ASP A 80 -12.30 0.25 -11.21
N THR A 81 -11.46 -0.75 -10.88
CA THR A 81 -10.08 -0.57 -10.44
C THR A 81 -9.26 0.21 -11.48
N PHE A 82 -9.31 -0.23 -12.73
CA PHE A 82 -8.53 0.40 -13.80
C PHE A 82 -9.09 1.77 -14.18
N THR A 83 -10.39 1.97 -14.00
CA THR A 83 -11.02 3.28 -14.14
C THR A 83 -10.51 4.23 -13.05
N ALA A 84 -10.54 3.81 -11.78
CA ALA A 84 -10.04 4.62 -10.67
C ALA A 84 -8.55 4.95 -10.82
N VAL A 85 -7.72 3.96 -11.12
CA VAL A 85 -6.28 4.17 -11.34
C VAL A 85 -6.04 5.19 -12.46
N ARG A 86 -6.72 5.07 -13.60
CA ARG A 86 -6.58 6.00 -14.74
C ARG A 86 -6.99 7.43 -14.38
N GLU A 87 -8.12 7.58 -13.72
CA GLU A 87 -8.61 8.91 -13.32
C GLU A 87 -7.69 9.57 -12.29
N VAL A 88 -7.13 8.81 -11.36
CA VAL A 88 -6.18 9.31 -10.37
C VAL A 88 -4.84 9.67 -11.03
N THR A 89 -4.28 8.80 -11.86
CA THR A 89 -2.99 9.06 -12.54
C THR A 89 -3.06 10.16 -13.58
N ALA A 90 -4.24 10.47 -14.11
CA ALA A 90 -4.45 11.64 -14.97
C ALA A 90 -4.43 12.98 -14.20
N ARG A 91 -4.56 12.95 -12.87
CA ARG A 91 -4.70 14.13 -12.01
C ARG A 91 -3.57 14.29 -11.01
N THR A 92 -2.69 13.28 -10.86
CA THR A 92 -1.55 13.30 -9.93
C THR A 92 -0.31 12.70 -10.59
N ASP A 93 0.87 13.18 -10.19
CA ASP A 93 2.15 12.60 -10.62
C ASP A 93 2.64 11.49 -9.67
N LEU A 94 1.85 11.12 -8.66
CA LEU A 94 2.23 10.12 -7.69
C LEU A 94 2.14 8.70 -8.26
N PRO A 95 3.05 7.79 -7.88
CA PRO A 95 2.90 6.39 -8.20
C PRO A 95 1.67 5.80 -7.49
N VAL A 96 0.82 5.11 -8.25
CA VAL A 96 -0.38 4.45 -7.78
C VAL A 96 -0.15 2.94 -7.80
N LEU A 97 -0.10 2.34 -6.62
CA LEU A 97 -0.09 0.89 -6.43
C LEU A 97 -1.52 0.38 -6.24
N VAL A 98 -1.79 -0.81 -6.72
CA VAL A 98 -3.03 -1.52 -6.38
C VAL A 98 -2.70 -2.61 -5.36
N MET A 99 -3.41 -2.63 -4.22
CA MET A 99 -3.32 -3.71 -3.25
C MET A 99 -4.54 -4.61 -3.39
N THR A 100 -4.35 -5.83 -3.85
CA THR A 100 -5.44 -6.80 -3.98
C THR A 100 -5.00 -8.23 -3.71
N TYR A 101 -5.94 -9.05 -3.27
CA TYR A 101 -5.74 -10.48 -3.10
C TYR A 101 -5.50 -11.18 -4.44
N TRP A 102 -4.84 -12.32 -4.41
CA TRP A 102 -4.41 -13.00 -5.62
C TRP A 102 -5.56 -13.63 -6.43
N ASN A 103 -6.58 -14.16 -5.74
CA ASN A 103 -7.72 -14.77 -6.42
C ASN A 103 -8.43 -13.82 -7.42
N PRO A 104 -8.76 -12.55 -7.11
CA PRO A 104 -9.29 -11.60 -8.09
C PRO A 104 -8.42 -11.42 -9.34
N VAL A 105 -7.08 -11.40 -9.17
CA VAL A 105 -6.13 -11.27 -10.28
C VAL A 105 -6.18 -12.50 -11.20
N VAL A 106 -6.20 -13.70 -10.60
CA VAL A 106 -6.31 -14.97 -11.35
C VAL A 106 -7.64 -15.04 -12.10
N GLN A 107 -8.75 -14.69 -11.46
CA GLN A 107 -10.08 -14.69 -12.08
C GLN A 107 -10.21 -13.69 -13.23
N TYR A 108 -9.53 -12.56 -13.14
CA TYR A 108 -9.47 -11.57 -14.22
C TYR A 108 -8.57 -12.02 -15.37
N GLY A 109 -7.58 -12.86 -15.09
CA GLY A 109 -6.48 -13.29 -15.94
C GLY A 109 -5.23 -12.44 -15.75
N VAL A 110 -4.15 -13.07 -15.25
CA VAL A 110 -2.93 -12.38 -14.78
C VAL A 110 -2.33 -11.45 -15.85
N SER A 111 -2.20 -11.95 -17.09
CA SER A 111 -1.66 -11.17 -18.21
C SER A 111 -2.55 -9.96 -18.55
N ARG A 112 -3.87 -10.18 -18.63
CA ARG A 112 -4.83 -9.10 -18.87
C ARG A 112 -4.84 -8.06 -17.75
N TYR A 113 -4.73 -8.52 -16.49
CA TYR A 113 -4.64 -7.63 -15.35
C TYR A 113 -3.41 -6.73 -15.42
N ALA A 114 -2.26 -7.30 -15.75
CA ALA A 114 -1.01 -6.55 -15.90
C ALA A 114 -1.10 -5.52 -17.04
N ASP A 115 -1.67 -5.90 -18.20
CA ASP A 115 -1.88 -5.00 -19.32
C ASP A 115 -2.83 -3.85 -18.99
N ASP A 116 -3.99 -4.15 -18.39
CA ASP A 116 -4.99 -3.16 -18.03
C ASP A 116 -4.48 -2.20 -16.91
N LEU A 117 -3.75 -2.74 -15.92
CA LEU A 117 -3.12 -1.91 -14.87
C LEU A 117 -2.06 -0.98 -15.47
N ARG A 118 -1.20 -1.50 -16.34
CA ARG A 118 -0.19 -0.68 -17.03
C ARG A 118 -0.81 0.39 -17.91
N ALA A 119 -1.84 0.03 -18.68
CA ALA A 119 -2.57 0.96 -19.55
C ALA A 119 -3.31 2.06 -18.75
N ALA A 120 -3.74 1.75 -17.53
CA ALA A 120 -4.33 2.73 -16.62
C ALA A 120 -3.29 3.65 -15.96
N GLY A 121 -1.99 3.45 -16.15
CA GLY A 121 -0.93 4.23 -15.53
C GLY A 121 -0.52 3.74 -14.14
N GLY A 122 -1.00 2.58 -13.70
CA GLY A 122 -0.62 2.00 -12.42
C GLY A 122 0.87 1.68 -12.35
N ALA A 123 1.45 1.85 -11.16
CA ALA A 123 2.86 1.62 -10.90
C ALA A 123 3.19 0.14 -10.60
N GLY A 124 2.26 -0.59 -9.99
CA GLY A 124 2.49 -1.99 -9.60
C GLY A 124 1.39 -2.58 -8.73
N LEU A 125 1.67 -3.78 -8.23
CA LEU A 125 0.76 -4.57 -7.41
C LEU A 125 1.40 -4.90 -6.05
N ILE A 126 0.61 -4.73 -5.00
CA ILE A 126 0.86 -5.26 -3.66
C ILE A 126 -0.08 -6.46 -3.48
N SER A 127 0.47 -7.64 -3.21
CA SER A 127 -0.33 -8.85 -3.02
C SER A 127 -0.10 -9.43 -1.62
N PRO A 128 -1.12 -9.38 -0.74
CA PRO A 128 -0.94 -9.75 0.66
C PRO A 128 -0.94 -11.27 0.90
N ASP A 129 -1.42 -12.06 -0.03
CA ASP A 129 -1.73 -13.49 0.11
C ASP A 129 -0.96 -14.40 -0.86
N ILE A 130 0.03 -13.87 -1.59
CA ILE A 130 0.90 -14.68 -2.45
C ILE A 130 2.37 -14.45 -2.09
N THR A 131 3.12 -15.54 -2.08
CA THR A 131 4.58 -15.52 -1.89
C THR A 131 5.31 -15.61 -3.23
N PRO A 132 6.56 -15.12 -3.36
CA PRO A 132 7.27 -15.12 -4.64
C PRO A 132 7.38 -16.50 -5.30
N ASP A 133 7.54 -17.56 -4.53
CA ASP A 133 7.62 -18.96 -5.01
C ASP A 133 6.30 -19.47 -5.63
N ALA A 134 5.17 -18.86 -5.27
CA ALA A 134 3.85 -19.15 -5.86
C ALA A 134 3.44 -18.14 -6.96
N ALA A 135 4.24 -17.10 -7.22
CA ALA A 135 3.89 -15.96 -8.05
C ALA A 135 4.51 -15.99 -9.47
N ALA A 136 4.86 -17.18 -10.01
CA ALA A 136 5.59 -17.29 -11.28
C ALA A 136 4.94 -16.50 -12.42
N ASP A 137 3.63 -16.58 -12.59
CA ASP A 137 2.90 -15.85 -13.62
C ASP A 137 2.98 -14.33 -13.42
N TRP A 138 2.85 -13.86 -12.16
CA TRP A 138 2.98 -12.44 -11.83
C TRP A 138 4.41 -11.93 -12.04
N LEU A 139 5.41 -12.72 -11.65
CA LEU A 139 6.82 -12.37 -11.88
C LEU A 139 7.11 -12.16 -13.38
N ALA A 140 6.60 -13.04 -14.23
CA ALA A 140 6.74 -12.93 -15.68
C ALA A 140 6.02 -11.69 -16.25
N GLU A 141 4.75 -11.49 -15.87
CA GLU A 141 3.92 -10.42 -16.41
C GLU A 141 4.36 -9.03 -15.90
N SER A 142 4.75 -8.91 -14.64
CA SER A 142 5.29 -7.65 -14.10
C SER A 142 6.63 -7.28 -14.77
N ALA A 143 7.49 -8.26 -15.06
CA ALA A 143 8.73 -8.01 -15.80
C ALA A 143 8.44 -7.56 -17.24
N ARG A 144 7.45 -8.16 -17.91
CA ARG A 144 7.03 -7.79 -19.26
C ARG A 144 6.45 -6.38 -19.36
N THR A 145 5.64 -5.99 -18.37
CA THR A 145 4.92 -4.70 -18.35
C THR A 145 5.69 -3.58 -17.66
N GLY A 146 6.73 -3.92 -16.88
CA GLY A 146 7.49 -2.98 -16.07
C GLY A 146 6.74 -2.50 -14.82
N LEU A 147 5.76 -3.28 -14.35
CA LEU A 147 5.03 -3.03 -13.10
C LEU A 147 5.87 -3.45 -11.90
N ASP A 148 5.80 -2.67 -10.82
CA ASP A 148 6.43 -3.03 -9.56
C ASP A 148 5.73 -4.20 -8.88
N ARG A 149 6.54 -5.01 -8.17
CA ARG A 149 6.12 -6.16 -7.38
C ARG A 149 6.41 -5.88 -5.91
N VAL A 150 5.39 -5.71 -5.12
CA VAL A 150 5.52 -5.47 -3.68
C VAL A 150 5.04 -6.71 -2.93
N PHE A 151 5.98 -7.44 -2.36
CA PHE A 151 5.68 -8.61 -1.53
C PHE A 151 5.72 -8.26 -0.05
N LEU A 152 4.94 -9.02 0.74
CA LEU A 152 4.85 -8.84 2.18
C LEU A 152 5.88 -9.71 2.91
N ALA A 153 6.53 -9.10 3.90
CA ALA A 153 7.37 -9.79 4.88
C ALA A 153 6.72 -9.70 6.26
N ALA A 154 6.73 -10.81 7.01
CA ALA A 154 6.17 -10.91 8.35
C ALA A 154 7.26 -11.35 9.37
N PRO A 155 7.12 -11.05 10.67
CA PRO A 155 8.05 -11.51 11.70
C PRO A 155 8.26 -13.03 11.73
N SER A 156 7.24 -13.79 11.33
CA SER A 156 7.28 -15.26 11.21
C SER A 156 8.02 -15.78 9.98
N SER A 157 8.42 -14.91 9.04
CA SER A 157 9.16 -15.32 7.84
C SER A 157 10.55 -15.80 8.22
N THR A 158 10.94 -16.96 7.67
CA THR A 158 12.31 -17.48 7.79
C THR A 158 13.30 -16.63 6.99
N ASP A 159 14.59 -16.72 7.29
CA ASP A 159 15.62 -15.95 6.58
C ASP A 159 15.68 -16.29 5.10
N ASP A 160 15.52 -17.57 4.73
CA ASP A 160 15.43 -17.98 3.31
C ASP A 160 14.24 -17.32 2.60
N ARG A 161 13.09 -17.20 3.28
CA ARG A 161 11.93 -16.49 2.74
C ARG A 161 12.16 -14.99 2.63
N LEU A 162 12.81 -14.38 3.62
CA LEU A 162 13.17 -12.95 3.54
C LEU A 162 14.11 -12.67 2.39
N ALA A 163 15.15 -13.51 2.19
CA ALA A 163 16.07 -13.43 1.06
C ALA A 163 15.34 -13.53 -0.29
N MET A 164 14.37 -14.46 -0.40
CA MET A 164 13.55 -14.61 -1.60
C MET A 164 12.65 -13.38 -1.83
N ILE A 165 11.97 -12.90 -0.80
CA ILE A 165 11.11 -11.71 -0.86
C ILE A 165 11.92 -10.51 -1.32
N VAL A 166 13.08 -10.26 -0.73
CA VAL A 166 13.96 -9.13 -1.08
C VAL A 166 14.40 -9.23 -2.54
N ARG A 167 14.82 -10.41 -3.01
CA ARG A 167 15.27 -10.61 -4.38
C ARG A 167 14.19 -10.35 -5.43
N GLU A 168 12.95 -10.75 -5.15
CA GLU A 168 11.84 -10.68 -6.11
C GLU A 168 11.03 -9.38 -6.01
N THR A 169 11.16 -8.64 -4.91
CA THR A 169 10.46 -7.36 -4.71
C THR A 169 11.12 -6.25 -5.53
N THR A 170 10.29 -5.40 -6.13
CA THR A 170 10.71 -4.11 -6.68
C THR A 170 9.91 -2.98 -6.02
N GLY A 171 10.44 -1.76 -6.00
CA GLY A 171 9.84 -0.66 -5.25
C GLY A 171 10.25 -0.69 -3.77
N PHE A 172 9.53 -1.44 -2.94
CA PHE A 172 9.84 -1.64 -1.52
C PHE A 172 9.33 -3.00 -1.01
N VAL A 173 9.90 -3.50 0.08
CA VAL A 173 9.34 -4.65 0.81
C VAL A 173 8.28 -4.14 1.79
N TYR A 174 7.05 -4.66 1.68
CA TYR A 174 5.97 -4.34 2.61
C TYR A 174 6.17 -5.10 3.92
N THR A 175 6.41 -4.39 5.01
CA THR A 175 6.67 -4.97 6.32
C THR A 175 5.42 -4.93 7.17
N VAL A 176 4.87 -6.10 7.50
CA VAL A 176 3.75 -6.23 8.44
C VAL A 176 4.28 -6.56 9.83
N SER A 177 3.65 -6.00 10.88
CA SER A 177 4.12 -6.20 12.25
C SER A 177 3.64 -7.49 12.89
N THR A 178 2.45 -7.96 12.49
CA THR A 178 1.86 -9.23 12.93
C THR A 178 0.85 -9.71 11.91
N MET A 179 0.54 -11.02 11.96
CA MET A 179 -0.58 -11.61 11.23
C MET A 179 -1.92 -11.43 11.97
N GLY A 180 -1.99 -10.55 13.01
CA GLY A 180 -3.18 -10.35 13.82
C GLY A 180 -3.30 -8.92 14.33
N ILE A 181 -4.55 -8.51 14.59
CA ILE A 181 -4.97 -7.14 14.99
C ILE A 181 -4.83 -6.87 16.51
N THR A 182 -4.24 -7.79 17.28
CA THR A 182 -4.17 -7.70 18.75
C THR A 182 -2.72 -7.76 19.24
N GLY A 183 -2.26 -6.67 19.83
CA GLY A 183 -0.98 -6.53 20.52
C GLY A 183 -0.81 -5.12 21.07
N GLU A 184 -0.04 -4.98 22.14
CA GLU A 184 0.36 -3.65 22.59
C GLU A 184 1.24 -2.99 21.53
N ARG A 185 1.01 -1.70 21.23
CA ARG A 185 1.71 -0.98 20.17
C ARG A 185 3.24 -1.06 20.29
N ALA A 186 3.79 -0.98 21.48
CA ALA A 186 5.23 -1.07 21.72
C ALA A 186 5.80 -2.42 21.26
N GLN A 187 5.06 -3.53 21.42
CA GLN A 187 5.48 -4.85 20.97
C GLN A 187 5.41 -4.96 19.43
N LEU A 188 4.39 -4.36 18.82
CA LEU A 188 4.24 -4.32 17.36
C LEU A 188 5.39 -3.53 16.73
N ASP A 189 5.73 -2.37 17.28
CA ASP A 189 6.84 -1.54 16.79
C ASP A 189 8.20 -2.26 16.92
N ALA A 190 8.47 -2.92 18.06
CA ALA A 190 9.68 -3.69 18.26
C ALA A 190 9.81 -4.86 17.25
N ALA A 191 8.72 -5.56 16.98
CA ALA A 191 8.70 -6.66 16.01
C ALA A 191 8.96 -6.17 14.58
N ALA A 192 8.37 -5.03 14.19
CA ALA A 192 8.60 -4.43 12.89
C ALA A 192 10.04 -3.92 12.73
N ARG A 193 10.59 -3.24 13.75
CA ARG A 193 11.98 -2.78 13.78
C ARG A 193 12.96 -3.94 13.59
N ALA A 194 12.74 -5.05 14.31
CA ALA A 194 13.53 -6.27 14.16
C ALA A 194 13.41 -6.88 12.75
N LEU A 195 12.20 -6.89 12.19
CA LEU A 195 11.98 -7.40 10.83
C LEU A 195 12.65 -6.54 9.77
N VAL A 196 12.57 -5.21 9.87
CA VAL A 196 13.28 -4.29 8.96
C VAL A 196 14.78 -4.51 9.04
N ALA A 197 15.36 -4.68 10.24
CA ALA A 197 16.78 -4.98 10.38
C ALA A 197 17.16 -6.28 9.65
N ARG A 198 16.40 -7.37 9.83
CA ARG A 198 16.61 -8.65 9.11
C ARG A 198 16.49 -8.47 7.58
N LEU A 199 15.52 -7.68 7.10
CA LEU A 199 15.39 -7.40 5.67
C LEU A 199 16.62 -6.67 5.12
N ARG A 200 17.20 -5.73 5.88
CA ARG A 200 18.47 -5.06 5.52
C ARG A 200 19.63 -6.03 5.43
N GLU A 201 19.74 -7.01 6.35
CA GLU A 201 20.76 -8.06 6.30
C GLU A 201 20.67 -8.88 5.01
N HIS A 202 19.47 -9.06 4.46
CA HIS A 202 19.23 -9.71 3.17
C HIS A 202 19.31 -8.76 1.96
N GLY A 203 19.70 -7.50 2.14
CA GLY A 203 19.93 -6.54 1.06
C GLY A 203 18.69 -5.74 0.62
N ALA A 204 17.63 -5.68 1.43
CA ALA A 204 16.49 -4.82 1.12
C ALA A 204 16.92 -3.34 1.07
N GLU A 205 16.78 -2.71 -0.09
CA GLU A 205 17.09 -1.29 -0.27
C GLU A 205 16.03 -0.39 0.37
N ARG A 206 14.76 -0.82 0.31
CA ARG A 206 13.63 -0.05 0.85
C ARG A 206 12.65 -0.99 1.56
N ALA A 207 12.28 -0.62 2.79
CA ALA A 207 11.27 -1.32 3.58
C ALA A 207 10.27 -0.32 4.13
N CYS A 208 8.98 -0.50 3.80
CA CYS A 208 7.90 0.34 4.29
C CYS A 208 7.01 -0.46 5.25
N VAL A 209 6.54 0.21 6.29
CA VAL A 209 5.89 -0.45 7.42
C VAL A 209 4.44 -0.03 7.55
N GLY A 210 3.53 -1.02 7.55
CA GLY A 210 2.10 -0.85 7.75
C GLY A 210 1.63 -1.45 9.08
N ILE A 211 1.62 -0.64 10.16
CA ILE A 211 1.25 -1.11 11.50
C ILE A 211 0.35 -0.10 12.19
N GLY A 212 -0.95 -0.15 11.98
CA GLY A 212 -1.87 0.65 12.81
C GLY A 212 -1.41 2.11 13.03
N VAL A 213 -0.67 2.67 12.07
CA VAL A 213 -0.22 4.06 12.06
C VAL A 213 -1.46 4.93 11.96
N SER A 214 -1.63 5.87 12.88
CA SER A 214 -2.89 6.63 12.97
C SER A 214 -2.74 8.12 13.28
N ASN A 215 -1.51 8.59 13.53
CA ASN A 215 -1.19 10.00 13.80
C ASN A 215 0.29 10.30 13.45
N ALA A 216 0.68 11.56 13.52
CA ALA A 216 2.03 12.03 13.19
C ALA A 216 3.14 11.38 14.03
N ASP A 217 2.90 11.16 15.33
CA ASP A 217 3.91 10.55 16.21
C ASP A 217 4.17 9.09 15.85
N HIS A 218 3.12 8.38 15.42
CA HIS A 218 3.24 7.03 14.91
C HIS A 218 4.03 6.98 13.59
N VAL A 219 3.79 7.93 12.68
CA VAL A 219 4.58 8.06 11.44
C VAL A 219 6.04 8.28 11.80
N ARG A 220 6.33 9.23 12.68
CA ARG A 220 7.70 9.57 13.12
C ARG A 220 8.42 8.37 13.72
N SER A 221 7.77 7.62 14.62
CA SER A 221 8.35 6.42 15.25
C SER A 221 8.72 5.35 14.21
N VAL A 222 7.84 5.09 13.23
CA VAL A 222 8.13 4.15 12.14
C VAL A 222 9.31 4.60 11.28
N LEU A 223 9.38 5.88 10.98
CA LEU A 223 10.42 6.44 10.10
C LEU A 223 11.80 6.57 10.75
N GLU A 224 11.93 6.28 12.06
CA GLU A 224 13.24 6.10 12.69
C GLU A 224 14.00 4.89 12.14
N TYR A 225 13.31 3.86 11.63
CA TYR A 225 13.93 2.60 11.20
C TYR A 225 13.47 2.12 9.81
N ALA A 226 12.40 2.67 9.26
CA ALA A 226 11.86 2.32 7.95
C ALA A 226 11.99 3.48 6.94
N ASP A 227 11.82 3.19 5.67
CA ASP A 227 11.89 4.17 4.58
C ASP A 227 10.55 4.85 4.34
N GLY A 228 9.47 4.16 4.69
CA GLY A 228 8.11 4.68 4.55
C GLY A 228 7.15 4.12 5.59
N ALA A 229 6.12 4.91 5.89
CA ALA A 229 4.99 4.54 6.73
C ALA A 229 3.74 4.38 5.87
N ILE A 230 3.01 3.26 6.05
CA ILE A 230 1.79 2.96 5.32
C ILE A 230 0.59 3.14 6.24
N VAL A 231 -0.38 3.93 5.80
CA VAL A 231 -1.56 4.29 6.60
C VAL A 231 -2.83 3.96 5.82
N GLY A 232 -3.67 3.10 6.38
CA GLY A 232 -4.97 2.76 5.79
C GLY A 232 -6.13 3.12 6.71
N THR A 233 -6.33 2.36 7.78
CA THR A 233 -7.49 2.45 8.67
C THR A 233 -7.80 3.86 9.15
N ALA A 234 -6.78 4.66 9.48
CA ALA A 234 -6.97 6.04 9.95
C ALA A 234 -7.55 6.94 8.84
N LEU A 235 -7.06 6.78 7.61
CA LEU A 235 -7.54 7.54 6.45
C LEU A 235 -8.97 7.13 6.05
N VAL A 236 -9.26 5.82 6.03
CA VAL A 236 -10.62 5.32 5.74
C VAL A 236 -11.61 5.81 6.78
N ARG A 237 -11.23 5.82 8.07
CA ARG A 237 -12.06 6.38 9.15
C ARG A 237 -12.26 7.89 8.98
N ALA A 238 -11.22 8.64 8.65
CA ALA A 238 -11.31 10.07 8.43
C ALA A 238 -12.25 10.42 7.25
N LEU A 239 -12.18 9.63 6.16
CA LEU A 239 -13.11 9.75 5.03
C LEU A 239 -14.55 9.45 5.45
N ARG A 240 -14.78 8.37 6.22
CA ARG A 240 -16.09 7.98 6.70
C ARG A 240 -16.73 9.05 7.58
N ASP A 241 -15.97 9.57 8.53
CA ASP A 241 -16.49 10.43 9.62
C ASP A 241 -16.51 11.91 9.22
N GLY A 242 -15.64 12.36 8.32
CA GLY A 242 -15.46 13.77 7.96
C GLY A 242 -15.44 14.08 6.45
N GLY A 243 -15.74 13.09 5.60
CA GLY A 243 -15.68 13.27 4.15
C GLY A 243 -14.29 13.66 3.64
N LEU A 244 -14.24 14.32 2.49
CA LEU A 244 -12.97 14.75 1.87
C LEU A 244 -12.20 15.76 2.74
N ASP A 245 -12.87 16.66 3.43
CA ASP A 245 -12.24 17.64 4.31
C ASP A 245 -11.57 16.97 5.52
N GLY A 246 -12.25 16.01 6.14
CA GLY A 246 -11.72 15.21 7.23
C GLY A 246 -10.53 14.37 6.79
N LEU A 247 -10.61 13.77 5.60
CA LEU A 247 -9.52 13.03 4.98
C LEU A 247 -8.29 13.92 4.74
N ALA A 248 -8.50 15.11 4.16
CA ALA A 248 -7.43 16.07 3.90
C ALA A 248 -6.74 16.54 5.18
N ALA A 249 -7.51 16.79 6.25
CA ALA A 249 -6.96 17.19 7.54
C ALA A 249 -6.10 16.07 8.15
N ALA A 250 -6.62 14.83 8.17
CA ALA A 250 -5.89 13.66 8.68
C ALA A 250 -4.62 13.37 7.87
N ALA A 251 -4.68 13.48 6.55
CA ALA A 251 -3.52 13.28 5.68
C ALA A 251 -2.42 14.31 5.97
N ARG A 252 -2.76 15.61 6.10
CA ARG A 252 -1.77 16.66 6.44
C ARG A 252 -1.14 16.44 7.82
N GLU A 253 -1.90 15.99 8.80
CA GLU A 253 -1.37 15.62 10.11
C GLU A 253 -0.33 14.48 9.99
N LEU A 254 -0.65 13.44 9.24
CA LEU A 254 0.27 12.32 9.01
C LEU A 254 1.54 12.76 8.26
N VAL A 255 1.40 13.60 7.23
CA VAL A 255 2.53 14.18 6.47
C VAL A 255 3.44 14.98 7.38
N ALA A 256 2.93 15.72 8.36
CA ALA A 256 3.76 16.44 9.33
C ALA A 256 4.64 15.51 10.17
N GLY A 257 4.27 14.23 10.30
CA GLY A 257 5.09 13.20 10.96
C GLY A 257 6.24 12.66 10.13
N THR A 258 6.33 12.98 8.82
CA THR A 258 7.35 12.40 7.93
C THR A 258 8.73 13.04 8.04
N VAL A 259 8.83 14.24 8.62
CA VAL A 259 10.10 14.95 8.81
C VAL A 259 10.96 14.16 9.78
N ARG A 260 12.19 13.80 9.34
CA ARG A 260 13.20 13.17 10.18
C ARG A 260 13.89 14.24 11.00
N GLY A 261 13.96 14.02 12.30
CA GLY A 261 14.65 14.92 13.24
C GLY A 261 16.18 14.87 13.14
#